data_3a7e0135c5e989daf746436979e4845a
#
_entry.id   3a7e0135c5e989daf746436979e4845a
#
_cell.length_a   1.000
_cell.length_b   1.000
_cell.length_c   1.000
_cell.angle_alpha   90.00
_cell.angle_beta   90.00
_cell.angle_gamma   90.00
#
_symmetry.space_group_name_H-M   'P 1'
#
loop_
_entity.id
_entity.type
_entity.pdbx_description
1 polymer ?
#
loop_
_entity_poly.entity_id
_entity_poly.type
_entity_poly.pdbx_seq_one_letter_code
_entity_poly.pdbx_strand_id
1 'polypeptide(L)'
;MSRGLGDVYKRQLFEETPEIEARMMLKGVLNKGQEDVALNDIVVGRAGALRIIHFNIYVNGELLNSYQADGVIISTPTGSTGYNLSAGGPIVEPTASMIVVTPICSHALNTRSIVLSAEDEIVVEIGKGRDNRTEIAAVSFDGEQTIEIYTGDQIVIRRAEDTTKLFKLSKISFLETLRKKMKGS
;
A
#
# COMPACT_ATOMS: atom_id res chain seq x y z
N MET A 1 -1.65 -27.54 -35.58
CA MET A 1 -1.59 -26.05 -35.46
C MET A 1 -1.66 -25.69 -33.98
N SER A 2 -0.58 -25.23 -33.44
CA SER A 2 -0.52 -24.71 -32.04
C SER A 2 -1.33 -23.43 -32.01
N ARG A 3 -2.51 -23.45 -31.37
CA ARG A 3 -3.25 -22.23 -31.06
C ARG A 3 -2.45 -21.46 -30.07
N GLY A 4 -2.04 -20.21 -30.38
CA GLY A 4 -1.26 -19.39 -29.50
C GLY A 4 -2.01 -19.11 -28.19
N LEU A 5 -1.28 -18.98 -27.07
CA LEU A 5 -1.84 -18.60 -25.74
C LEU A 5 -2.82 -17.41 -25.84
N GLY A 6 -2.57 -16.44 -26.72
CA GLY A 6 -3.45 -15.31 -26.97
C GLY A 6 -4.85 -15.68 -27.50
N ASP A 7 -5.01 -16.75 -28.26
CA ASP A 7 -6.32 -17.20 -28.76
C ASP A 7 -7.16 -17.87 -27.67
N VAL A 8 -6.50 -18.54 -26.71
CA VAL A 8 -7.18 -19.14 -25.54
C VAL A 8 -7.73 -18.06 -24.63
N TYR A 9 -6.95 -17.02 -24.33
CA TYR A 9 -7.40 -15.89 -23.49
C TYR A 9 -8.50 -15.07 -24.17
N LYS A 10 -8.41 -14.83 -25.49
CA LYS A 10 -9.48 -14.15 -26.23
C LYS A 10 -10.79 -14.92 -26.18
N ARG A 11 -10.76 -16.26 -26.37
CA ARG A 11 -11.95 -17.09 -26.25
C ARG A 11 -12.60 -17.02 -24.86
N GLN A 12 -11.80 -17.10 -23.80
CA GLN A 12 -12.31 -16.98 -22.42
C GLN A 12 -12.98 -15.63 -22.17
N LEU A 13 -12.45 -14.54 -22.75
CA LEU A 13 -13.04 -13.20 -22.60
C LEU A 13 -14.35 -13.00 -23.36
N PHE A 14 -14.56 -13.73 -24.46
CA PHE A 14 -15.71 -13.51 -25.35
C PHE A 14 -16.77 -14.62 -25.32
N GLU A 15 -16.41 -15.86 -24.95
CA GLU A 15 -17.30 -17.01 -24.93
C GLU A 15 -17.80 -17.38 -23.51
N GLU A 16 -17.05 -17.03 -22.45
CA GLU A 16 -17.47 -17.20 -21.05
C GLU A 16 -17.72 -15.83 -20.42
N THR A 17 -18.71 -15.71 -19.54
CA THR A 17 -18.86 -14.51 -18.70
C THR A 17 -17.72 -14.49 -17.70
N PRO A 18 -16.70 -13.62 -17.88
CA PRO A 18 -15.55 -13.61 -16.98
C PRO A 18 -15.99 -13.18 -15.58
N GLU A 19 -15.45 -13.84 -14.57
CA GLU A 19 -15.60 -13.39 -13.18
C GLU A 19 -14.85 -12.07 -13.02
N ILE A 20 -15.56 -11.04 -12.55
CA ILE A 20 -14.99 -9.71 -12.26
C ILE A 20 -14.82 -9.58 -10.76
N GLU A 21 -13.59 -9.35 -10.32
CA GLU A 21 -13.27 -9.03 -8.93
C GLU A 21 -13.04 -7.52 -8.79
N ALA A 22 -13.80 -6.87 -7.90
CA ALA A 22 -13.56 -5.48 -7.54
C ALA A 22 -12.47 -5.43 -6.43
N ARG A 23 -11.47 -4.58 -6.65
CA ARG A 23 -10.37 -4.35 -5.70
C ARG A 23 -10.48 -2.93 -5.16
N MET A 24 -10.45 -2.79 -3.84
CA MET A 24 -10.37 -1.47 -3.23
C MET A 24 -9.05 -0.79 -3.60
N MET A 25 -9.10 0.52 -3.66
CA MET A 25 -7.94 1.38 -3.85
C MET A 25 -7.81 2.34 -2.67
N LEU A 26 -6.63 2.89 -2.48
CA LEU A 26 -6.39 4.00 -1.57
C LEU A 26 -6.31 5.30 -2.36
N LYS A 27 -6.82 6.37 -1.77
CA LYS A 27 -6.63 7.75 -2.21
C LYS A 27 -5.79 8.48 -1.18
N GLY A 28 -4.70 9.11 -1.62
CA GLY A 28 -3.87 9.97 -0.79
C GLY A 28 -4.01 11.42 -1.23
N VAL A 29 -4.17 12.33 -0.26
CA VAL A 29 -4.28 13.78 -0.50
C VAL A 29 -3.23 14.48 0.36
N LEU A 30 -2.31 15.18 -0.29
CA LEU A 30 -1.29 16.00 0.37
C LEU A 30 -1.88 17.36 0.77
N ASN A 31 -1.41 17.93 1.87
CA ASN A 31 -1.85 19.26 2.35
C ASN A 31 -1.63 20.39 1.34
N LYS A 32 -0.83 20.17 0.30
CA LYS A 32 -0.60 21.11 -0.82
C LYS A 32 -1.57 20.92 -1.99
N GLY A 33 -2.58 20.06 -1.84
CA GLY A 33 -3.65 19.82 -2.82
C GLY A 33 -3.28 18.83 -3.93
N GLN A 34 -2.10 18.23 -3.91
CA GLN A 34 -1.77 17.12 -4.80
C GLN A 34 -2.46 15.85 -4.28
N GLU A 35 -3.06 15.08 -5.18
CA GLU A 35 -3.74 13.83 -4.85
C GLU A 35 -3.47 12.78 -5.91
N ASP A 36 -3.47 11.52 -5.49
CA ASP A 36 -3.38 10.37 -6.38
C ASP A 36 -4.02 9.14 -5.72
N VAL A 37 -4.13 8.05 -6.48
CA VAL A 37 -4.70 6.78 -6.05
C VAL A 37 -3.70 5.65 -6.21
N ALA A 38 -3.83 4.62 -5.38
CA ALA A 38 -3.01 3.41 -5.43
C ALA A 38 -3.87 2.15 -5.36
N LEU A 39 -3.58 1.18 -6.20
CA LEU A 39 -4.15 -0.16 -6.15
C LEU A 39 -3.47 -1.01 -5.08
N ASN A 40 -2.15 -0.89 -4.94
CA ASN A 40 -1.35 -1.67 -4.00
C ASN A 40 -1.06 -0.91 -2.72
N ASP A 41 -0.29 0.18 -2.79
CA ASP A 41 0.15 0.88 -1.60
C ASP A 41 0.53 2.35 -1.85
N ILE A 42 0.45 3.13 -0.76
CA ILE A 42 1.02 4.46 -0.64
C ILE A 42 2.18 4.35 0.34
N VAL A 43 3.37 4.70 -0.12
CA VAL A 43 4.59 4.64 0.67
C VAL A 43 5.04 6.05 1.03
N VAL A 44 5.25 6.30 2.32
CA VAL A 44 5.94 7.48 2.80
C VAL A 44 7.31 7.04 3.30
N GLY A 45 8.36 7.48 2.65
CA GLY A 45 9.71 7.05 2.94
C GLY A 45 10.73 8.17 2.88
N ARG A 46 11.97 7.88 3.26
CA ARG A 46 13.07 8.83 3.15
C ARG A 46 13.36 9.23 1.70
N ALA A 47 13.66 10.49 1.47
CA ALA A 47 14.14 10.99 0.20
C ALA A 47 15.69 11.07 0.22
N GLY A 48 16.35 10.18 -0.53
CA GLY A 48 17.80 10.24 -0.81
C GLY A 48 18.72 9.70 0.27
N ALA A 49 19.08 10.48 1.28
CA ALA A 49 20.11 10.12 2.25
C ALA A 49 19.75 8.92 3.14
N LEU A 50 20.79 8.16 3.62
CA LEU A 50 20.66 7.05 4.56
C LEU A 50 20.29 7.54 5.98
N ARG A 51 19.25 8.34 6.11
CA ARG A 51 18.76 8.86 7.40
C ARG A 51 17.34 8.41 7.63
N ILE A 52 17.07 7.92 8.83
CA ILE A 52 15.72 7.65 9.30
C ILE A 52 14.90 8.94 9.32
N ILE A 53 13.61 8.83 9.04
CA ILE A 53 12.67 9.93 9.14
C ILE A 53 11.82 9.79 10.41
N HIS A 54 11.34 10.92 10.91
CA HIS A 54 10.41 11.00 12.01
C HIS A 54 9.03 11.29 11.44
N PHE A 55 8.06 10.50 11.80
CA PHE A 55 6.68 10.73 11.37
C PHE A 55 5.68 10.28 12.42
N ASN A 56 4.56 10.97 12.47
CA ASN A 56 3.42 10.63 13.30
C ASN A 56 2.33 10.03 12.43
N ILE A 57 1.68 8.99 12.93
CA ILE A 57 0.50 8.40 12.28
C ILE A 57 -0.69 8.67 13.17
N TYR A 58 -1.74 9.23 12.58
CA TYR A 58 -3.04 9.41 13.22
C TYR A 58 -4.07 8.55 12.51
N VAL A 59 -5.02 8.02 13.26
CA VAL A 59 -6.18 7.27 12.76
C VAL A 59 -7.43 7.94 13.28
N ASN A 60 -8.30 8.40 12.38
CA ASN A 60 -9.52 9.12 12.72
C ASN A 60 -9.26 10.33 13.66
N GLY A 61 -8.13 11.00 13.48
CA GLY A 61 -7.72 12.15 14.28
C GLY A 61 -7.04 11.80 15.61
N GLU A 62 -6.95 10.53 16.00
CA GLU A 62 -6.24 10.08 17.20
C GLU A 62 -4.81 9.64 16.86
N LEU A 63 -3.83 10.05 17.67
CA LEU A 63 -2.44 9.65 17.49
C LEU A 63 -2.28 8.14 17.73
N LEU A 64 -1.99 7.39 16.67
CA LEU A 64 -1.65 5.99 16.77
C LEU A 64 -0.25 5.79 17.36
N ASN A 65 0.75 6.43 16.77
CA ASN A 65 2.14 6.35 17.24
C ASN A 65 3.04 7.37 16.52
N SER A 66 4.19 7.64 17.14
CA SER A 66 5.31 8.38 16.53
C SER A 66 6.43 7.41 16.20
N TYR A 67 6.92 7.46 14.97
CA TYR A 67 7.90 6.51 14.45
C TYR A 67 9.23 7.18 14.08
N GLN A 68 10.30 6.40 14.24
CA GLN A 68 11.63 6.66 13.69
C GLN A 68 11.99 5.45 12.83
N ALA A 69 11.91 5.60 11.52
CA ALA A 69 12.04 4.47 10.59
C ALA A 69 12.53 4.95 9.21
N ASP A 70 12.78 4.02 8.30
CA ASP A 70 13.04 4.33 6.89
C ASP A 70 11.77 4.82 6.18
N GLY A 71 10.59 4.49 6.71
CA GLY A 71 9.30 4.89 6.18
C GLY A 71 8.14 4.07 6.72
N VAL A 72 6.99 4.21 6.06
CA VAL A 72 5.78 3.43 6.31
C VAL A 72 5.08 3.11 4.99
N ILE A 73 4.50 1.92 4.92
CA ILE A 73 3.64 1.47 3.83
C ILE A 73 2.21 1.46 4.33
N ILE A 74 1.32 2.13 3.61
CA ILE A 74 -0.12 2.04 3.80
C ILE A 74 -0.66 1.21 2.62
N SER A 75 -1.02 -0.04 2.89
CA SER A 75 -1.31 -1.03 1.85
C SER A 75 -2.79 -1.41 1.80
N THR A 76 -3.29 -1.65 0.58
CA THR A 76 -4.55 -2.35 0.34
C THR A 76 -4.36 -3.86 0.57
N PRO A 77 -5.44 -4.65 0.65
CA PRO A 77 -5.34 -6.11 0.63
C PRO A 77 -4.64 -6.65 -0.62
N THR A 78 -4.85 -6.01 -1.78
CA THR A 78 -4.16 -6.38 -3.03
C THR A 78 -2.65 -6.18 -2.91
N GLY A 79 -2.21 -5.04 -2.37
CA GLY A 79 -0.81 -4.70 -2.14
C GLY A 79 -0.14 -5.47 -1.00
N SER A 80 -0.92 -6.18 -0.17
CA SER A 80 -0.37 -6.94 0.97
C SER A 80 0.68 -7.97 0.58
N THR A 81 0.62 -8.49 -0.66
CA THR A 81 1.60 -9.44 -1.22
C THR A 81 2.72 -8.78 -2.04
N GLY A 82 2.74 -7.44 -2.10
CA GLY A 82 3.76 -6.62 -2.76
C GLY A 82 4.83 -6.14 -1.79
N TYR A 83 5.09 -4.83 -1.78
CA TYR A 83 6.11 -4.22 -0.93
C TYR A 83 5.83 -4.42 0.57
N ASN A 84 4.56 -4.39 0.96
CA ASN A 84 4.13 -4.71 2.33
C ASN A 84 4.70 -6.06 2.82
N LEU A 85 4.64 -7.12 2.00
CA LEU A 85 5.17 -8.43 2.36
C LEU A 85 6.68 -8.39 2.59
N SER A 86 7.42 -7.70 1.72
CA SER A 86 8.88 -7.53 1.83
C SER A 86 9.28 -6.76 3.08
N ALA A 87 8.43 -5.86 3.56
CA ALA A 87 8.61 -5.11 4.81
C ALA A 87 8.18 -5.90 6.06
N GLY A 88 7.73 -7.16 5.91
CA GLY A 88 7.30 -8.02 7.01
C GLY A 88 5.83 -7.82 7.41
N GLY A 89 5.04 -7.19 6.57
CA GLY A 89 3.60 -7.03 6.77
C GLY A 89 2.83 -8.34 6.54
N PRO A 90 1.59 -8.44 7.05
CA PRO A 90 0.75 -9.61 6.89
C PRO A 90 0.26 -9.76 5.44
N ILE A 91 -0.01 -11.00 5.06
CA ILE A 91 -0.76 -11.32 3.83
C ILE A 91 -2.24 -11.20 4.14
N VAL A 92 -2.94 -10.45 3.29
CA VAL A 92 -4.38 -10.22 3.41
C VAL A 92 -5.07 -10.75 2.16
N GLU A 93 -6.25 -11.34 2.34
CA GLU A 93 -7.08 -11.80 1.25
C GLU A 93 -7.51 -10.60 0.38
N PRO A 94 -7.28 -10.64 -0.95
CA PRO A 94 -7.38 -9.46 -1.80
C PRO A 94 -8.76 -8.79 -1.88
N THR A 95 -9.82 -9.52 -1.54
CA THR A 95 -11.21 -9.00 -1.52
C THR A 95 -11.64 -8.48 -0.16
N ALA A 96 -10.77 -8.56 0.85
CA ALA A 96 -11.05 -8.03 2.18
C ALA A 96 -11.18 -6.49 2.15
N SER A 97 -11.90 -5.95 3.15
CA SER A 97 -12.13 -4.51 3.29
C SER A 97 -11.35 -3.98 4.50
N MET A 98 -10.04 -3.76 4.33
CA MET A 98 -9.14 -3.31 5.39
C MET A 98 -7.90 -2.59 4.82
N ILE A 99 -7.21 -1.86 5.66
CA ILE A 99 -5.97 -1.16 5.35
C ILE A 99 -4.88 -1.71 6.26
N VAL A 100 -3.69 -1.93 5.72
CA VAL A 100 -2.52 -2.39 6.48
C VAL A 100 -1.51 -1.27 6.59
N VAL A 101 -1.08 -0.95 7.80
CA VAL A 101 -0.02 0.02 8.09
C VAL A 101 1.22 -0.75 8.51
N THR A 102 2.29 -0.70 7.72
CA THR A 102 3.54 -1.42 7.97
C THR A 102 4.73 -0.48 7.99
N PRO A 103 5.33 -0.20 9.15
CA PRO A 103 6.58 0.56 9.25
C PRO A 103 7.75 -0.19 8.61
N ILE A 104 8.65 0.55 7.94
CA ILE A 104 9.83 0.01 7.25
C ILE A 104 11.06 0.22 8.14
N CYS A 105 11.75 -0.85 8.51
CA CYS A 105 13.00 -0.81 9.29
C CYS A 105 12.91 0.12 10.50
N SER A 106 11.83 0.03 11.27
CA SER A 106 11.68 0.83 12.50
C SER A 106 12.76 0.48 13.53
N HIS A 107 13.31 1.51 14.17
CA HIS A 107 14.28 1.33 15.25
C HIS A 107 13.66 0.90 16.59
N ALA A 108 12.34 0.89 16.71
CA ALA A 108 11.64 0.41 17.89
C ALA A 108 11.49 -1.12 17.86
N LEU A 109 11.95 -1.80 18.91
CA LEU A 109 11.99 -3.29 19.00
C LEU A 109 10.60 -3.95 18.90
N ASN A 110 9.54 -3.24 19.22
CA ASN A 110 8.17 -3.77 19.27
C ASN A 110 7.26 -3.26 18.15
N THR A 111 7.83 -2.74 17.07
CA THR A 111 7.02 -2.26 15.94
C THR A 111 6.39 -3.44 15.21
N ARG A 112 5.08 -3.35 15.00
CA ARG A 112 4.28 -4.34 14.29
C ARG A 112 3.44 -3.65 13.22
N SER A 113 3.09 -4.40 12.19
CA SER A 113 2.04 -3.97 11.26
C SER A 113 0.70 -3.93 11.98
N ILE A 114 -0.11 -2.96 11.63
CA ILE A 114 -1.44 -2.74 12.19
C ILE A 114 -2.46 -2.90 11.06
N VAL A 115 -3.52 -3.63 11.31
CA VAL A 115 -4.64 -3.80 10.39
C VAL A 115 -5.79 -2.94 10.89
N LEU A 116 -6.31 -2.09 10.01
CA LEU A 116 -7.36 -1.11 10.27
C LEU A 116 -8.56 -1.37 9.37
N SER A 117 -9.70 -0.79 9.69
CA SER A 117 -10.88 -0.79 8.82
C SER A 117 -10.59 -0.05 7.52
N ALA A 118 -11.20 -0.47 6.42
CA ALA A 118 -11.14 0.28 5.16
C ALA A 118 -11.82 1.66 5.24
N GLU A 119 -12.66 1.87 6.24
CA GLU A 119 -13.38 3.15 6.48
C GLU A 119 -12.57 4.13 7.35
N ASP A 120 -11.41 3.69 7.90
CA ASP A 120 -10.58 4.56 8.71
C ASP A 120 -9.81 5.57 7.84
N GLU A 121 -9.68 6.79 8.36
CA GLU A 121 -8.81 7.82 7.83
C GLU A 121 -7.44 7.72 8.48
N ILE A 122 -6.39 7.66 7.66
CA ILE A 122 -5.01 7.64 8.13
C ILE A 122 -4.34 8.93 7.72
N VAL A 123 -3.71 9.62 8.67
CA VAL A 123 -2.88 10.78 8.40
C VAL A 123 -1.44 10.47 8.77
N VAL A 124 -0.52 10.65 7.82
CA VAL A 124 0.92 10.58 8.06
C VAL A 124 1.48 11.99 8.02
N GLU A 125 2.03 12.45 9.13
CA GLU A 125 2.65 13.76 9.28
C GLU A 125 4.16 13.60 9.43
N ILE A 126 4.93 14.36 8.66
CA ILE A 126 6.39 14.37 8.78
C ILE A 126 6.79 15.22 9.99
N GLY A 127 7.37 14.57 10.98
CA GLY A 127 7.87 15.21 12.19
C GLY A 127 9.17 15.97 11.96
N LYS A 128 9.65 16.60 13.04
CA LYS A 128 10.98 17.21 13.06
C LYS A 128 12.04 16.14 13.35
N GLY A 129 13.14 16.21 12.64
CA GLY A 129 14.30 15.36 12.88
C GLY A 129 15.01 15.69 14.19
N ARG A 130 16.08 14.97 14.50
CA ARG A 130 16.96 15.27 15.62
C ARG A 130 17.47 16.70 15.50
N ASP A 131 17.60 17.37 16.65
CA ASP A 131 18.04 18.78 16.73
C ASP A 131 17.12 19.76 15.99
N ASN A 132 15.83 19.47 15.92
CA ASN A 132 14.83 20.35 15.30
C ASN A 132 15.04 20.59 13.80
N ARG A 133 15.77 19.71 13.10
CA ARG A 133 16.07 19.85 11.67
C ARG A 133 14.85 19.53 10.83
N THR A 134 14.75 20.22 9.70
CA THR A 134 13.79 19.88 8.65
C THR A 134 14.18 18.53 8.02
N GLU A 135 13.25 17.61 7.95
CA GLU A 135 13.40 16.35 7.25
C GLU A 135 12.77 16.42 5.87
N ILE A 136 13.30 15.62 4.97
CA ILE A 136 12.79 15.46 3.61
C ILE A 136 12.35 14.01 3.48
N ALA A 137 11.10 13.83 3.12
CA ALA A 137 10.50 12.52 2.82
C ALA A 137 9.94 12.53 1.40
N ALA A 138 9.58 11.37 0.91
CA ALA A 138 8.95 11.19 -0.38
C ALA A 138 7.69 10.34 -0.23
N VAL A 139 6.63 10.71 -0.93
CA VAL A 139 5.42 9.92 -1.07
C VAL A 139 5.41 9.29 -2.45
N SER A 140 5.07 8.01 -2.52
CA SER A 140 4.93 7.26 -3.78
C SER A 140 3.62 6.48 -3.77
N PHE A 141 2.95 6.43 -4.91
CA PHE A 141 1.73 5.67 -5.16
C PHE A 141 2.10 4.52 -6.12
N ASP A 142 1.87 3.28 -5.70
CA ASP A 142 2.20 2.05 -6.46
C ASP A 142 3.65 1.97 -7.00
N GLY A 143 4.59 2.67 -6.33
CA GLY A 143 5.98 2.72 -6.76
C GLY A 143 6.26 3.60 -7.97
N GLU A 144 5.30 4.40 -8.43
CA GLU A 144 5.46 5.37 -9.51
C GLU A 144 6.20 6.64 -9.06
N GLN A 145 5.94 7.77 -9.70
CA GLN A 145 6.62 9.04 -9.38
C GLN A 145 6.54 9.39 -7.90
N THR A 146 7.64 9.87 -7.36
CA THR A 146 7.73 10.31 -5.97
C THR A 146 7.47 11.81 -5.86
N ILE A 147 6.71 12.19 -4.83
CA ILE A 147 6.44 13.58 -4.46
C ILE A 147 7.23 13.89 -3.20
N GLU A 148 8.10 14.90 -3.24
CA GLU A 148 8.84 15.33 -2.05
C GLU A 148 7.94 16.08 -1.08
N ILE A 149 8.04 15.74 0.21
CA ILE A 149 7.37 16.38 1.32
C ILE A 149 8.37 16.68 2.44
N TYR A 150 8.05 17.63 3.27
CA TYR A 150 8.94 18.18 4.28
C TYR A 150 8.31 18.14 5.67
N THR A 151 9.12 18.34 6.70
CA THR A 151 8.64 18.50 8.08
C THR A 151 7.43 19.44 8.15
N GLY A 152 6.36 18.97 8.76
CA GLY A 152 5.06 19.64 8.88
C GLY A 152 4.10 19.36 7.73
N ASP A 153 4.55 18.75 6.64
CA ASP A 153 3.64 18.28 5.60
C ASP A 153 2.89 17.01 6.07
N GLN A 154 1.68 16.84 5.56
CA GLN A 154 0.80 15.72 5.86
C GLN A 154 0.26 15.10 4.59
N ILE A 155 0.06 13.81 4.62
CA ILE A 155 -0.77 13.10 3.65
C ILE A 155 -1.95 12.44 4.36
N VAL A 156 -3.15 12.74 3.89
CA VAL A 156 -4.40 12.12 4.34
C VAL A 156 -4.71 10.96 3.40
N ILE A 157 -4.85 9.76 3.94
CA ILE A 157 -5.07 8.53 3.18
C ILE A 157 -6.39 7.93 3.61
N ARG A 158 -7.23 7.60 2.61
CA ARG A 158 -8.53 6.96 2.78
C ARG A 158 -8.75 5.92 1.69
N ARG A 159 -9.73 5.07 1.87
CA ARG A 159 -10.27 4.27 0.78
C ARG A 159 -10.76 5.20 -0.35
N ALA A 160 -10.39 4.89 -1.59
CA ALA A 160 -10.93 5.59 -2.75
C ALA A 160 -12.40 5.21 -2.97
N GLU A 161 -13.18 6.13 -3.55
CA GLU A 161 -14.58 5.86 -3.95
C GLU A 161 -14.65 4.84 -5.09
N ASP A 162 -13.69 4.93 -6.00
CA ASP A 162 -13.58 4.01 -7.14
C ASP A 162 -12.87 2.71 -6.75
N THR A 163 -13.16 1.67 -7.52
CA THR A 163 -12.52 0.35 -7.42
C THR A 163 -11.91 -0.05 -8.76
N THR A 164 -10.80 -0.77 -8.72
CA THR A 164 -10.25 -1.41 -9.90
C THR A 164 -10.95 -2.74 -10.14
N LYS A 165 -11.46 -2.95 -11.35
CA LYS A 165 -12.10 -4.21 -11.77
C LYS A 165 -11.09 -5.10 -12.48
N LEU A 166 -10.82 -6.27 -11.92
CA LEU A 166 -9.91 -7.25 -12.48
C LEU A 166 -10.71 -8.42 -13.06
N PHE A 167 -10.39 -8.81 -14.30
CA PHE A 167 -10.91 -10.03 -14.91
C PHE A 167 -10.14 -11.24 -14.37
N LYS A 168 -10.85 -12.19 -13.77
CA LYS A 168 -10.27 -13.44 -13.32
C LYS A 168 -10.23 -14.45 -14.47
N LEU A 169 -9.09 -14.55 -15.12
CA LEU A 169 -8.87 -15.45 -16.25
C LEU A 169 -8.60 -16.89 -15.82
N SER A 170 -8.39 -17.14 -14.55
CA SER A 170 -8.02 -18.46 -14.02
C SER A 170 -8.93 -18.85 -12.86
N LYS A 171 -9.31 -20.12 -12.81
CA LYS A 171 -10.10 -20.70 -11.70
C LYS A 171 -9.23 -20.97 -10.45
N ILE A 172 -7.95 -20.59 -10.48
CA ILE A 172 -7.02 -20.79 -9.36
C ILE A 172 -7.44 -19.85 -8.22
N SER A 173 -7.65 -20.40 -7.04
CA SER A 173 -8.02 -19.61 -5.86
C SER A 173 -6.82 -18.83 -5.31
N PHE A 174 -7.12 -17.80 -4.50
CA PHE A 174 -6.09 -17.06 -3.76
C PHE A 174 -5.24 -18.00 -2.89
N LEU A 175 -5.86 -18.92 -2.17
CA LEU A 175 -5.16 -19.87 -1.30
C LEU A 175 -4.25 -20.82 -2.08
N GLU A 176 -4.66 -21.25 -3.27
CA GLU A 176 -3.80 -22.07 -4.13
C GLU A 176 -2.59 -21.30 -4.65
N THR A 177 -2.81 -20.03 -5.04
CA THR A 177 -1.71 -19.12 -5.44
C THR A 177 -0.75 -18.89 -4.30
N LEU A 178 -1.28 -18.60 -3.12
CA LEU A 178 -0.49 -18.39 -1.90
C LEU A 178 0.34 -19.63 -1.55
N ARG A 179 -0.29 -20.81 -1.55
CA ARG A 179 0.39 -22.09 -1.27
C ARG A 179 1.55 -22.37 -2.25
N LYS A 180 1.36 -22.03 -3.53
CA LYS A 180 2.43 -22.17 -4.55
C LYS A 180 3.60 -21.22 -4.24
N LYS A 181 3.31 -19.95 -3.94
CA LYS A 181 4.34 -18.95 -3.58
C LYS A 181 5.10 -19.30 -2.30
N MET A 182 4.40 -19.82 -1.28
CA MET A 182 5.01 -20.18 0.01
C MET A 182 5.87 -21.47 -0.04
N LYS A 183 5.63 -22.36 -1.01
CA LYS A 183 6.42 -23.61 -1.12
C LYS A 183 7.78 -23.40 -1.77
N GLY A 184 8.07 -22.21 -2.27
CA GLY A 184 9.28 -21.95 -3.05
C GLY A 184 9.21 -22.62 -4.41
N SER A 185 9.41 -21.88 -5.46
CA SER A 185 9.61 -22.43 -6.82
C SER A 185 10.91 -23.18 -6.83
#